data_3f34aeef1434ea4c6fa4efa50a70cea1
#
_entry.id   3f34aeef1434ea4c6fa4efa50a70cea1
#
_cell.length_a   1.000
_cell.length_b   1.000
_cell.length_c   1.000
_cell.angle_alpha   90.00
_cell.angle_beta   90.00
_cell.angle_gamma   90.00
#
_symmetry.space_group_name_H-M   'P 1'
#
loop_
_entity.id
_entity.type
_entity.pdbx_description
1 polymer ?
#
loop_
_entity_poly.entity_id
_entity_poly.type
_entity_poly.pdbx_seq_one_letter_code
_entity_poly.pdbx_strand_id
1 'polypeptide(L)'
;QQIEISKDEMNVLIFTSGTTGSAKGVCLSQNNLLADIQYTLSMVNIKKSDVTLSILPLHHTYECTLNCILMLSRGSCITYADSLLKVTKNITEYSPSILVVVPALLKMMDKKICQSVKEKCPVKYKHLFEKYTFAETIGKLPKLIRWAISSKVQASLGGKVRLFIVGAADLD
;
A
#
# COMPACT_ATOMS: atom_id res chain seq x y z
N GLN A 1 -19.87 16.85 -28.63
CA GLN A 1 -18.67 16.51 -29.44
C GLN A 1 -17.98 15.33 -28.82
N GLN A 2 -17.86 14.22 -29.54
CA GLN A 2 -16.97 13.12 -29.11
C GLN A 2 -15.55 13.57 -29.50
N ILE A 3 -14.68 13.63 -28.49
CA ILE A 3 -13.26 13.88 -28.69
C ILE A 3 -12.62 12.50 -28.98
N GLU A 4 -12.09 12.31 -30.17
CA GLU A 4 -11.26 11.14 -30.49
C GLU A 4 -9.88 11.34 -29.82
N ILE A 5 -9.54 10.43 -28.92
CA ILE A 5 -8.24 10.41 -28.26
C ILE A 5 -7.41 9.29 -28.88
N SER A 6 -6.27 9.66 -29.49
CA SER A 6 -5.30 8.67 -29.97
C SER A 6 -4.65 7.97 -28.77
N LYS A 7 -4.70 6.62 -28.78
CA LYS A 7 -4.14 5.81 -27.68
C LYS A 7 -2.61 5.85 -27.62
N ASP A 8 -1.96 6.23 -28.70
CA ASP A 8 -0.50 6.25 -28.82
C ASP A 8 0.10 7.64 -28.61
N GLU A 9 -0.74 8.69 -28.59
CA GLU A 9 -0.28 10.03 -28.24
C GLU A 9 0.03 10.17 -26.76
N MET A 10 0.91 11.11 -26.44
CA MET A 10 1.25 11.44 -25.04
C MET A 10 0.02 11.99 -24.31
N ASN A 11 -0.39 11.33 -23.25
CA ASN A 11 -1.51 11.76 -22.42
C ASN A 11 -1.06 12.24 -21.04
N VAL A 12 0.09 11.73 -20.57
CA VAL A 12 0.63 12.05 -19.23
C VAL A 12 2.12 12.36 -19.36
N LEU A 13 2.56 13.45 -18.74
CA LEU A 13 3.96 13.84 -18.63
C LEU A 13 4.36 13.84 -17.15
N ILE A 14 5.31 12.99 -16.78
CA ILE A 14 5.80 12.88 -15.41
C ILE A 14 7.28 13.24 -15.38
N PHE A 15 7.66 14.16 -14.51
CA PHE A 15 9.04 14.55 -14.32
C PHE A 15 9.74 13.67 -13.29
N THR A 16 10.91 13.15 -13.65
CA THR A 16 11.77 12.40 -12.74
C THR A 16 13.08 13.18 -12.50
N SER A 17 13.63 13.06 -11.28
CA SER A 17 14.97 13.57 -11.00
C SER A 17 15.98 12.69 -11.74
N GLY A 18 16.43 13.14 -12.91
CA GLY A 18 17.43 12.42 -13.67
C GLY A 18 18.74 12.22 -12.89
N THR A 19 19.42 11.11 -13.11
CA THR A 19 20.74 10.80 -12.51
C THR A 19 21.82 11.83 -12.85
N THR A 20 21.58 12.66 -13.86
CA THR A 20 22.48 13.73 -14.34
C THR A 20 22.17 15.10 -13.77
N GLY A 21 21.27 15.22 -12.79
CA GLY A 21 20.90 16.48 -12.12
C GLY A 21 19.86 17.33 -12.85
N SER A 22 19.50 17.04 -14.09
CA SER A 22 18.41 17.69 -14.82
C SER A 22 17.13 16.83 -14.78
N ALA A 23 15.99 17.46 -14.50
CA ALA A 23 14.69 16.77 -14.55
C ALA A 23 14.41 16.26 -15.97
N LYS A 24 14.02 14.99 -16.09
CA LYS A 24 13.61 14.36 -17.35
C LYS A 24 12.11 14.18 -17.38
N GLY A 25 11.47 14.61 -18.46
CA GLY A 25 10.05 14.37 -18.71
C GLY A 25 9.84 12.99 -19.32
N VAL A 26 9.08 12.14 -18.62
CA VAL A 26 8.64 10.83 -19.13
C VAL A 26 7.26 11.00 -19.76
N CYS A 27 7.17 10.78 -21.05
CA CYS A 27 5.93 10.83 -21.82
C CYS A 27 5.27 9.46 -21.79
N LEU A 28 4.05 9.39 -21.28
CA LEU A 28 3.25 8.17 -21.23
C LEU A 28 2.02 8.31 -22.12
N SER A 29 1.80 7.35 -23.00
CA SER A 29 0.58 7.22 -23.78
C SER A 29 -0.51 6.49 -22.98
N GLN A 30 -1.74 6.55 -23.47
CA GLN A 30 -2.84 5.76 -22.90
C GLN A 30 -2.53 4.26 -22.95
N ASN A 31 -1.91 3.78 -24.03
CA ASN A 31 -1.51 2.37 -24.15
C ASN A 31 -0.48 1.95 -23.11
N ASN A 32 0.49 2.82 -22.74
CA ASN A 32 1.42 2.53 -21.68
C ASN A 32 0.71 2.31 -20.33
N LEU A 33 -0.21 3.22 -19.97
CA LEU A 33 -0.97 3.14 -18.73
C LEU A 33 -1.89 1.91 -18.71
N LEU A 34 -2.58 1.62 -19.83
CA LEU A 34 -3.46 0.46 -19.95
C LEU A 34 -2.70 -0.88 -19.84
N ALA A 35 -1.50 -0.97 -20.44
CA ALA A 35 -0.68 -2.17 -20.36
C ALA A 35 -0.27 -2.47 -18.92
N ASP A 36 0.17 -1.47 -18.15
CA ASP A 36 0.54 -1.62 -16.74
C ASP A 36 -0.67 -2.01 -15.88
N ILE A 37 -1.82 -1.37 -16.11
CA ILE A 37 -3.08 -1.70 -15.43
C ILE A 37 -3.50 -3.15 -15.72
N GLN A 38 -3.48 -3.57 -16.99
CA GLN A 38 -3.87 -4.93 -17.38
C GLN A 38 -2.93 -5.98 -16.77
N TYR A 39 -1.62 -5.70 -16.78
CA TYR A 39 -0.64 -6.57 -16.14
C TYR A 39 -0.91 -6.70 -14.64
N THR A 40 -1.12 -5.60 -13.96
CA THR A 40 -1.44 -5.61 -12.52
C THR A 40 -2.74 -6.37 -12.24
N LEU A 41 -3.79 -6.17 -13.05
CA LEU A 41 -5.06 -6.88 -12.90
C LEU A 41 -4.97 -8.38 -13.19
N SER A 42 -3.96 -8.82 -13.95
CA SER A 42 -3.70 -10.26 -14.13
C SER A 42 -3.18 -10.94 -12.86
N MET A 43 -2.53 -10.16 -11.97
CA MET A 43 -1.95 -10.66 -10.73
C MET A 43 -2.85 -10.45 -9.51
N VAL A 44 -3.65 -9.37 -9.50
CA VAL A 44 -4.46 -9.00 -8.34
C VAL A 44 -5.91 -8.72 -8.71
N ASN A 45 -6.83 -9.17 -7.87
CA ASN A 45 -8.26 -8.94 -8.07
C ASN A 45 -8.70 -7.67 -7.31
N ILE A 46 -8.95 -6.60 -8.06
CA ILE A 46 -9.50 -5.33 -7.56
C ILE A 46 -11.01 -5.31 -7.79
N LYS A 47 -11.77 -5.04 -6.74
CA LYS A 47 -13.24 -5.05 -6.75
C LYS A 47 -13.78 -3.63 -6.65
N LYS A 48 -14.97 -3.40 -7.20
CA LYS A 48 -15.69 -2.12 -7.05
C LYS A 48 -15.93 -1.72 -5.58
N SER A 49 -16.05 -2.72 -4.70
CA SER A 49 -16.23 -2.50 -3.25
C SER A 49 -14.93 -2.19 -2.50
N ASP A 50 -13.78 -2.22 -3.17
CA ASP A 50 -12.52 -1.89 -2.53
C ASP A 50 -12.38 -0.39 -2.26
N VAL A 51 -11.70 -0.11 -1.18
CA VAL A 51 -11.30 1.24 -0.77
C VAL A 51 -9.80 1.26 -0.68
N THR A 52 -9.16 2.25 -1.29
CA THR A 52 -7.73 2.47 -1.15
C THR A 52 -7.44 3.78 -0.44
N LEU A 53 -6.29 3.87 0.22
CA LEU A 53 -5.76 5.10 0.79
C LEU A 53 -4.55 5.54 -0.03
N SER A 54 -4.67 6.68 -0.71
CA SER A 54 -3.58 7.34 -1.43
C SER A 54 -2.65 8.03 -0.42
N ILE A 55 -1.42 7.58 -0.36
CA ILE A 55 -0.42 8.01 0.62
C ILE A 55 0.78 8.67 -0.07
N LEU A 56 1.13 8.17 -1.26
CA LEU A 56 2.29 8.64 -2.01
C LEU A 56 1.91 9.85 -2.89
N PRO A 57 2.88 10.65 -3.32
CA PRO A 57 2.59 11.79 -4.19
C PRO A 57 2.05 11.34 -5.56
N LEU A 58 0.92 11.91 -6.00
CA LEU A 58 0.26 11.57 -7.28
C LEU A 58 1.12 11.87 -8.52
N HIS A 59 2.15 12.72 -8.40
CA HIS A 59 3.06 12.99 -9.51
C HIS A 59 4.10 11.87 -9.74
N HIS A 60 4.14 10.84 -8.90
CA HIS A 60 4.92 9.62 -9.16
C HIS A 60 4.09 8.61 -9.95
N THR A 61 4.69 8.01 -10.98
CA THR A 61 4.02 7.01 -11.85
C THR A 61 3.37 5.89 -11.04
N TYR A 62 4.05 5.37 -10.05
CA TYR A 62 3.57 4.27 -9.22
C TYR A 62 2.24 4.59 -8.53
N GLU A 63 2.13 5.75 -7.90
CA GLU A 63 0.89 6.19 -7.25
C GLU A 63 -0.18 6.56 -8.27
N CYS A 64 0.20 7.31 -9.32
CA CYS A 64 -0.71 7.73 -10.37
C CYS A 64 -1.36 6.53 -11.07
N THR A 65 -0.56 5.53 -11.48
CA THR A 65 -1.05 4.39 -12.25
C THR A 65 -1.79 3.39 -11.36
N LEU A 66 -1.16 2.93 -10.26
CA LEU A 66 -1.68 1.81 -9.49
C LEU A 66 -2.73 2.22 -8.45
N ASN A 67 -2.59 3.39 -7.84
CA ASN A 67 -3.54 3.81 -6.83
C ASN A 67 -4.66 4.70 -7.37
N CYS A 68 -4.37 5.53 -8.36
CA CYS A 68 -5.39 6.40 -8.95
C CYS A 68 -6.07 5.74 -10.15
N ILE A 69 -5.37 5.57 -11.28
CA ILE A 69 -6.00 5.15 -12.54
C ILE A 69 -6.54 3.72 -12.47
N LEU A 70 -5.77 2.78 -11.92
CA LEU A 70 -6.19 1.39 -11.74
C LEU A 70 -7.47 1.31 -10.87
N MET A 71 -7.49 2.00 -9.72
CA MET A 71 -8.66 1.95 -8.83
C MET A 71 -9.89 2.59 -9.47
N LEU A 72 -9.74 3.72 -10.17
CA LEU A 72 -10.81 4.35 -10.93
C LEU A 72 -11.34 3.43 -12.04
N SER A 73 -10.45 2.73 -12.76
CA SER A 73 -10.84 1.79 -13.83
C SER A 73 -11.73 0.65 -13.32
N ARG A 74 -11.63 0.30 -12.03
CA ARG A 74 -12.46 -0.73 -11.37
C ARG A 74 -13.66 -0.16 -10.64
N GLY A 75 -13.84 1.16 -10.62
CA GLY A 75 -14.91 1.83 -9.89
C GLY A 75 -14.75 1.74 -8.38
N SER A 76 -13.51 1.54 -7.89
CA SER A 76 -13.16 1.48 -6.48
C SER A 76 -13.12 2.87 -5.86
N CYS A 77 -13.28 2.96 -4.55
CA CYS A 77 -13.18 4.22 -3.82
C CYS A 77 -11.72 4.55 -3.50
N ILE A 78 -11.32 5.80 -3.75
CA ILE A 78 -10.01 6.33 -3.39
C ILE A 78 -10.19 7.35 -2.28
N THR A 79 -9.49 7.15 -1.16
CA THR A 79 -9.36 8.13 -0.08
C THR A 79 -7.95 8.69 -0.07
N TYR A 80 -7.75 9.89 0.44
CA TYR A 80 -6.47 10.56 0.45
C TYR A 80 -5.98 10.79 1.88
N ALA A 81 -4.72 10.49 2.14
CA ALA A 81 -4.12 10.77 3.44
C ALA A 81 -3.89 12.27 3.62
N ASP A 82 -4.25 12.79 4.79
CA ASP A 82 -4.02 14.21 5.15
C ASP A 82 -2.53 14.57 5.12
N SER A 83 -1.68 13.67 5.58
CA SER A 83 -0.22 13.77 5.58
C SER A 83 0.42 12.44 5.96
N LEU A 84 1.71 12.28 5.69
CA LEU A 84 2.47 11.07 6.10
C LEU A 84 2.43 10.83 7.62
N LEU A 85 2.38 11.88 8.42
CA LEU A 85 2.29 11.77 9.89
C LEU A 85 0.93 11.22 10.35
N LYS A 86 -0.13 11.45 9.57
CA LYS A 86 -1.49 11.03 9.90
C LYS A 86 -1.91 9.71 9.26
N VAL A 87 -1.05 9.06 8.47
CA VAL A 87 -1.37 7.81 7.74
C VAL A 87 -2.01 6.77 8.65
N THR A 88 -1.46 6.52 9.83
CA THR A 88 -2.02 5.51 10.77
C THR A 88 -3.45 5.88 11.20
N LYS A 89 -3.73 7.17 11.45
CA LYS A 89 -5.07 7.66 11.77
C LYS A 89 -6.01 7.48 10.59
N ASN A 90 -5.58 7.90 9.40
CA ASN A 90 -6.39 7.81 8.19
C ASN A 90 -6.68 6.34 7.79
N ILE A 91 -5.73 5.42 7.99
CA ILE A 91 -5.97 3.97 7.79
C ILE A 91 -7.13 3.49 8.69
N THR A 92 -7.14 3.89 9.96
CA THR A 92 -8.22 3.50 10.89
C THR A 92 -9.55 4.16 10.53
N GLU A 93 -9.52 5.43 10.12
CA GLU A 93 -10.69 6.23 9.78
C GLU A 93 -11.38 5.73 8.50
N TYR A 94 -10.62 5.53 7.42
CA TYR A 94 -11.17 5.14 6.11
C TYR A 94 -11.27 3.63 5.92
N SER A 95 -10.65 2.83 6.77
CA SER A 95 -10.69 1.37 6.72
C SER A 95 -10.41 0.83 5.31
N PRO A 96 -9.27 1.15 4.68
CA PRO A 96 -8.96 0.70 3.33
C PRO A 96 -8.87 -0.82 3.27
N SER A 97 -9.26 -1.39 2.12
CA SER A 97 -9.08 -2.81 1.83
C SER A 97 -7.80 -3.09 1.04
N ILE A 98 -7.26 -2.05 0.39
CA ILE A 98 -6.04 -2.11 -0.41
C ILE A 98 -5.12 -0.96 0.00
N LEU A 99 -3.84 -1.25 0.16
CA LEU A 99 -2.80 -0.26 0.39
C LEU A 99 -1.69 -0.40 -0.66
N VAL A 100 -1.47 0.65 -1.43
CA VAL A 100 -0.34 0.79 -2.34
C VAL A 100 0.76 1.51 -1.60
N VAL A 101 1.89 0.83 -1.36
CA VAL A 101 2.95 1.33 -0.48
C VAL A 101 4.33 1.05 -1.05
N VAL A 102 5.31 1.82 -0.60
CA VAL A 102 6.73 1.53 -0.85
C VAL A 102 7.32 0.72 0.31
N PRO A 103 8.40 -0.06 0.10
CA PRO A 103 9.02 -0.88 1.13
C PRO A 103 9.35 -0.12 2.42
N ALA A 104 9.84 1.12 2.32
CA ALA A 104 10.15 1.95 3.48
C ALA A 104 8.93 2.21 4.37
N LEU A 105 7.77 2.50 3.76
CA LEU A 105 6.52 2.71 4.50
C LEU A 105 6.04 1.40 5.14
N LEU A 106 6.12 0.28 4.41
CA LEU A 106 5.75 -1.04 4.93
C LEU A 106 6.63 -1.42 6.14
N LYS A 107 7.95 -1.25 6.04
CA LYS A 107 8.89 -1.49 7.16
C LYS A 107 8.59 -0.62 8.37
N MET A 108 8.21 0.66 8.16
CA MET A 108 7.79 1.55 9.25
C MET A 108 6.51 1.07 9.93
N MET A 109 5.52 0.63 9.16
CA MET A 109 4.26 0.08 9.67
C MET A 109 4.52 -1.22 10.44
N ASP A 110 5.31 -2.14 9.88
CA ASP A 110 5.69 -3.40 10.52
C ASP A 110 6.38 -3.15 11.87
N LYS A 111 7.37 -2.26 11.92
CA LYS A 111 8.07 -1.90 13.16
C LYS A 111 7.11 -1.42 14.25
N LYS A 112 6.15 -0.53 13.92
CA LYS A 112 5.14 -0.04 14.86
C LYS A 112 4.22 -1.15 15.34
N ILE A 113 3.77 -2.03 14.44
CA ILE A 113 2.93 -3.18 14.77
C ILE A 113 3.67 -4.14 15.70
N CYS A 114 4.89 -4.53 15.33
CA CYS A 114 5.74 -5.42 16.14
C CYS A 114 5.96 -4.87 17.56
N GLN A 115 6.27 -3.58 17.67
CA GLN A 115 6.46 -2.91 18.95
C GLN A 115 5.16 -2.94 19.78
N SER A 116 4.02 -2.56 19.19
CA SER A 116 2.73 -2.59 19.88
C SER A 116 2.33 -3.99 20.35
N VAL A 117 2.63 -5.02 19.56
CA VAL A 117 2.39 -6.42 19.94
C VAL A 117 3.28 -6.84 21.10
N LYS A 118 4.58 -6.51 21.08
CA LYS A 118 5.51 -6.80 22.18
C LYS A 118 5.06 -6.17 23.51
N GLU A 119 4.66 -4.90 23.46
CA GLU A 119 4.20 -4.16 24.65
C GLU A 119 2.94 -4.76 25.26
N LYS A 120 1.98 -5.17 24.43
CA LYS A 120 0.67 -5.70 24.85
C LYS A 120 0.63 -7.21 25.05
N CYS A 121 1.72 -7.92 24.74
CA CYS A 121 1.82 -9.35 24.97
C CYS A 121 1.87 -9.66 26.48
N PRO A 122 1.19 -10.73 26.96
CA PRO A 122 1.29 -11.13 28.36
C PRO A 122 2.74 -11.35 28.81
N VAL A 123 3.07 -10.89 30.01
CA VAL A 123 4.45 -10.88 30.56
C VAL A 123 5.14 -12.24 30.44
N LYS A 124 4.42 -13.33 30.70
CA LYS A 124 4.95 -14.70 30.61
C LYS A 124 5.50 -15.12 29.24
N TYR A 125 5.12 -14.41 28.16
CA TYR A 125 5.59 -14.71 26.81
C TYR A 125 6.56 -13.67 26.26
N LYS A 126 6.82 -12.55 26.98
CA LYS A 126 7.71 -11.48 26.49
C LYS A 126 9.12 -11.96 26.21
N HIS A 127 9.64 -12.89 27.01
CA HIS A 127 10.97 -13.50 26.84
C HIS A 127 11.15 -14.20 25.47
N LEU A 128 10.05 -14.62 24.81
CA LEU A 128 10.13 -15.24 23.49
C LEU A 128 10.57 -14.27 22.43
N PHE A 129 10.23 -12.97 22.55
CA PHE A 129 10.66 -11.93 21.60
C PHE A 129 12.15 -11.55 21.71
N GLU A 130 12.82 -11.99 22.78
CA GLU A 130 14.27 -11.84 22.95
C GLU A 130 15.03 -13.02 22.34
N LYS A 131 14.39 -14.20 22.33
CA LYS A 131 15.02 -15.46 21.90
C LYS A 131 14.74 -15.81 20.43
N TYR A 132 13.63 -15.38 19.88
CA TYR A 132 13.14 -15.77 18.55
C TYR A 132 12.77 -14.54 17.70
N THR A 133 12.73 -14.71 16.38
CA THR A 133 12.17 -13.70 15.50
C THR A 133 10.70 -13.45 15.81
N PHE A 134 10.15 -12.32 15.35
CA PHE A 134 8.75 -11.98 15.59
C PHE A 134 7.79 -13.07 15.06
N ALA A 135 8.03 -13.56 13.83
CA ALA A 135 7.20 -14.60 13.21
C ALA A 135 7.23 -15.92 13.99
N GLU A 136 8.42 -16.38 14.41
CA GLU A 136 8.58 -17.59 15.21
C GLU A 136 7.91 -17.45 16.58
N THR A 137 8.05 -16.28 17.21
CA THR A 137 7.38 -15.99 18.49
C THR A 137 5.87 -16.10 18.37
N ILE A 138 5.28 -15.47 17.35
CA ILE A 138 3.84 -15.57 17.10
C ILE A 138 3.43 -17.02 16.88
N GLY A 139 4.22 -17.81 16.14
CA GLY A 139 3.97 -19.25 15.93
C GLY A 139 3.95 -20.08 17.22
N LYS A 140 4.75 -19.72 18.22
CA LYS A 140 4.86 -20.40 19.52
C LYS A 140 3.78 -20.00 20.53
N LEU A 141 3.04 -18.92 20.28
CA LEU A 141 1.96 -18.48 21.18
C LEU A 141 0.72 -19.38 21.08
N PRO A 142 -0.03 -19.54 22.18
CA PRO A 142 -1.33 -20.23 22.16
C PRO A 142 -2.29 -19.65 21.13
N LYS A 143 -3.13 -20.49 20.53
CA LYS A 143 -4.07 -20.10 19.46
C LYS A 143 -4.92 -18.86 19.85
N LEU A 144 -5.39 -18.80 21.07
CA LEU A 144 -6.23 -17.70 21.57
C LEU A 144 -5.46 -16.37 21.58
N ILE A 145 -4.19 -16.39 22.00
CA ILE A 145 -3.34 -15.20 22.04
C ILE A 145 -2.98 -14.78 20.61
N ARG A 146 -2.66 -15.72 19.73
CA ARG A 146 -2.44 -15.43 18.30
C ARG A 146 -3.65 -14.76 17.68
N TRP A 147 -4.84 -15.30 17.90
CA TRP A 147 -6.08 -14.72 17.39
C TRP A 147 -6.28 -13.28 17.92
N ALA A 148 -6.10 -13.07 19.23
CA ALA A 148 -6.22 -11.74 19.82
C ALA A 148 -5.21 -10.73 19.25
N ILE A 149 -3.96 -11.16 18.99
CA ILE A 149 -2.93 -10.34 18.36
C ILE A 149 -3.33 -10.03 16.90
N SER A 150 -3.70 -11.04 16.12
CA SER A 150 -4.12 -10.85 14.72
C SER A 150 -5.32 -9.90 14.60
N SER A 151 -6.31 -10.05 15.49
CA SER A 151 -7.48 -9.16 15.53
C SER A 151 -7.08 -7.70 15.84
N LYS A 152 -6.14 -7.49 16.77
CA LYS A 152 -5.63 -6.14 17.09
C LYS A 152 -4.80 -5.54 15.96
N VAL A 153 -3.96 -6.36 15.31
CA VAL A 153 -3.19 -5.93 14.13
C VAL A 153 -4.15 -5.51 13.02
N GLN A 154 -5.14 -6.35 12.74
CA GLN A 154 -6.15 -6.05 11.72
C GLN A 154 -6.92 -4.77 12.06
N ALA A 155 -7.33 -4.60 13.31
CA ALA A 155 -8.00 -3.38 13.77
C ALA A 155 -7.11 -2.13 13.62
N SER A 156 -5.81 -2.23 13.88
CA SER A 156 -4.86 -1.11 13.68
C SER A 156 -4.65 -0.74 12.21
N LEU A 157 -4.99 -1.66 11.31
CA LEU A 157 -5.01 -1.46 9.86
C LEU A 157 -6.42 -1.13 9.34
N GLY A 158 -7.33 -0.67 10.21
CA GLY A 158 -8.71 -0.32 9.83
C GLY A 158 -9.66 -1.52 9.68
N GLY A 159 -9.20 -2.74 9.96
CA GLY A 159 -10.00 -3.96 10.02
C GLY A 159 -10.33 -4.58 8.65
N LYS A 160 -10.06 -3.93 7.53
CA LYS A 160 -10.48 -4.38 6.19
C LYS A 160 -9.32 -4.66 5.23
N VAL A 161 -8.07 -4.37 5.59
CA VAL A 161 -6.93 -4.57 4.69
C VAL A 161 -6.82 -6.05 4.33
N ARG A 162 -6.87 -6.33 3.02
CA ARG A 162 -6.74 -7.64 2.41
C ARG A 162 -5.58 -7.77 1.44
N LEU A 163 -5.06 -6.63 0.95
CA LEU A 163 -4.03 -6.59 -0.06
C LEU A 163 -3.07 -5.41 0.17
N PHE A 164 -1.78 -5.71 0.14
CA PHE A 164 -0.74 -4.73 -0.04
C PHE A 164 -0.15 -4.89 -1.44
N ILE A 165 -0.06 -3.78 -2.18
CA ILE A 165 0.71 -3.68 -3.42
C ILE A 165 1.98 -2.95 -3.05
N VAL A 166 3.12 -3.63 -3.16
CA VAL A 166 4.43 -3.11 -2.75
C VAL A 166 5.33 -3.02 -3.95
N GLY A 167 5.95 -1.88 -4.17
CA GLY A 167 6.83 -1.67 -5.32
C GLY A 167 7.64 -0.38 -5.23
N ALA A 168 8.21 0.03 -6.35
CA ALA A 168 9.07 1.20 -6.52
C ALA A 168 10.44 1.12 -5.80
N ALA A 169 10.76 0.03 -5.12
CA ALA A 169 12.08 -0.28 -4.56
C ALA A 169 12.13 -1.77 -4.18
N ASP A 170 13.33 -2.29 -3.93
CA ASP A 170 13.51 -3.67 -3.50
C ASP A 170 12.92 -3.91 -2.11
N LEU A 171 12.30 -5.06 -1.95
CA LEU A 171 11.77 -5.55 -0.68
C LEU A 171 12.79 -6.55 -0.10
N ASP A 172 13.65 -6.10 0.82
CA ASP A 172 14.60 -6.96 1.54
C ASP A 172 13.89 -7.85 2.58
#